data_0f6facaf55d80baf6a2078e657e2b7b3
#
_entry.id   0f6facaf55d80baf6a2078e657e2b7b3
#
_cell.length_a   1.000
_cell.length_b   1.000
_cell.length_c   1.000
_cell.angle_alpha   90.00
_cell.angle_beta   90.00
_cell.angle_gamma   90.00
#
_symmetry.space_group_name_H-M   'P 1'
#
loop_
_entity.id
_entity.type
_entity.pdbx_description
1 polymer ?
#
loop_
_entity_poly.entity_id
_entity_poly.type
_entity_poly.pdbx_seq_one_letter_code
_entity_poly.pdbx_strand_id
1 'polypeptide(L)'
;MPALHTSATVAVIGAGAMGAGIAQVAAQAGHPVKLYDNRPGASAQAIDGIDRQLGRLVEKNKLSAEARAATIARLQPVEAIEALANASLVIEAIVENLEVKRGLLRQLEALCSADCILASNTSSLSITSLAAGLQHPGRVIGMHFFNPAPLMALVEIVSGLASDRDLAEGLYETARAWGKQPVHTRSTPGFIVNRVARPFYAESLRLLQEGAADCATLDALMRDAGGFRMAPSN
;
A
#
# COMPACT_ATOMS: atom_id res chain seq x y z
N MET A 1 -7.59 14.75 -11.61
CA MET A 1 -6.41 15.59 -11.24
C MET A 1 -5.14 14.99 -11.85
N PRO A 2 -4.08 15.80 -12.16
CA PRO A 2 -2.78 15.24 -12.54
C PRO A 2 -2.14 14.45 -11.39
N ALA A 3 -1.08 13.69 -11.71
CA ALA A 3 -0.25 13.05 -10.72
C ALA A 3 0.30 14.06 -9.70
N LEU A 4 0.56 13.59 -8.49
CA LEU A 4 1.23 14.39 -7.46
C LEU A 4 2.61 14.83 -7.96
N HIS A 5 2.91 16.13 -7.84
CA HIS A 5 4.22 16.65 -8.24
C HIS A 5 5.33 16.06 -7.36
N THR A 6 6.49 15.74 -7.95
CA THR A 6 7.57 15.06 -7.22
C THR A 6 8.14 15.86 -6.04
N SER A 7 7.95 17.20 -6.01
CA SER A 7 8.31 18.02 -4.84
C SER A 7 7.34 17.89 -3.66
N ALA A 8 6.17 17.28 -3.87
CA ALA A 8 5.18 17.12 -2.82
C ALA A 8 5.63 16.06 -1.81
N THR A 9 5.50 16.37 -0.54
CA THR A 9 5.85 15.45 0.55
C THR A 9 4.81 14.34 0.67
N VAL A 10 5.27 13.11 0.64
CA VAL A 10 4.48 11.92 0.96
C VAL A 10 4.80 11.49 2.39
N ALA A 11 3.79 11.27 3.20
CA ALA A 11 3.94 10.68 4.52
C ALA A 11 3.47 9.22 4.49
N VAL A 12 4.21 8.34 5.15
CA VAL A 12 3.80 6.95 5.35
C VAL A 12 3.74 6.65 6.84
N ILE A 13 2.63 6.08 7.28
CA ILE A 13 2.39 5.73 8.68
C ILE A 13 2.37 4.22 8.85
N GLY A 14 3.23 3.72 9.72
CA GLY A 14 3.52 2.30 9.91
C GLY A 14 4.83 1.91 9.23
N ALA A 15 5.85 1.54 10.02
CA ALA A 15 7.16 1.15 9.54
C ALA A 15 7.33 -0.38 9.39
N GLY A 16 6.22 -1.11 9.26
CA GLY A 16 6.21 -2.54 8.93
C GLY A 16 6.59 -2.80 7.45
N ALA A 17 6.53 -4.06 7.05
CA ALA A 17 6.92 -4.47 5.68
C ALA A 17 6.19 -3.68 4.58
N MET A 18 4.88 -3.44 4.73
CA MET A 18 4.12 -2.67 3.75
C MET A 18 4.50 -1.20 3.75
N GLY A 19 4.51 -0.54 4.92
CA GLY A 19 4.83 0.88 5.00
C GLY A 19 6.26 1.20 4.56
N ALA A 20 7.25 0.40 4.97
CA ALA A 20 8.62 0.52 4.48
C ALA A 20 8.70 0.37 2.96
N GLY A 21 8.01 -0.64 2.39
CA GLY A 21 7.97 -0.85 0.96
C GLY A 21 7.28 0.29 0.19
N ILE A 22 6.18 0.84 0.72
CA ILE A 22 5.48 2.00 0.13
C ILE A 22 6.36 3.25 0.19
N ALA A 23 7.01 3.50 1.33
CA ALA A 23 7.96 4.60 1.49
C ALA A 23 9.12 4.51 0.48
N GLN A 24 9.68 3.31 0.28
CA GLN A 24 10.70 3.06 -0.73
C GLN A 24 10.19 3.41 -2.14
N VAL A 25 8.99 2.95 -2.51
CA VAL A 25 8.39 3.21 -3.83
C VAL A 25 8.23 4.72 -4.07
N ALA A 26 7.67 5.45 -3.11
CA ALA A 26 7.49 6.90 -3.21
C ALA A 26 8.83 7.65 -3.32
N ALA A 27 9.84 7.24 -2.52
CA ALA A 27 11.18 7.84 -2.57
C ALA A 27 11.91 7.55 -3.89
N GLN A 28 11.78 6.33 -4.44
CA GLN A 28 12.31 5.98 -5.76
C GLN A 28 11.65 6.79 -6.88
N ALA A 29 10.36 7.11 -6.74
CA ALA A 29 9.63 7.97 -7.67
C ALA A 29 9.99 9.46 -7.57
N GLY A 30 10.83 9.85 -6.59
CA GLY A 30 11.40 11.19 -6.47
C GLY A 30 10.80 12.06 -5.37
N HIS A 31 9.81 11.59 -4.62
CA HIS A 31 9.18 12.36 -3.54
C HIS A 31 10.04 12.41 -2.27
N PRO A 32 10.07 13.56 -1.56
CA PRO A 32 10.48 13.57 -0.15
C PRO A 32 9.46 12.77 0.67
N VAL A 33 9.94 11.82 1.47
CA VAL A 33 9.09 10.87 2.20
C VAL A 33 9.36 10.98 3.69
N LYS A 34 8.33 11.19 4.50
CA LYS A 34 8.36 11.09 5.95
C LYS A 34 7.78 9.76 6.38
N LEU A 35 8.56 8.96 7.07
CA LEU A 35 8.14 7.67 7.63
C LEU A 35 7.94 7.81 9.13
N TYR A 36 6.74 7.51 9.61
CA TYR A 36 6.35 7.54 11.00
C TYR A 36 5.86 6.18 11.49
N ASP A 37 6.21 5.80 12.69
CA ASP A 37 5.65 4.66 13.43
C ASP A 37 5.52 5.08 14.91
N ASN A 38 4.50 4.58 15.59
CA ASN A 38 4.29 4.86 17.01
C ASN A 38 5.29 4.16 17.94
N ARG A 39 6.07 3.21 17.42
CA ARG A 39 7.16 2.54 18.14
C ARG A 39 8.44 3.33 17.94
N PRO A 40 9.07 3.82 19.04
CA PRO A 40 10.31 4.60 18.94
C PRO A 40 11.39 3.88 18.13
N GLY A 41 12.04 4.61 17.23
CA GLY A 41 13.13 4.09 16.39
C GLY A 41 12.71 3.15 15.26
N ALA A 42 11.43 2.74 15.17
CA ALA A 42 11.00 1.80 14.14
C ALA A 42 11.13 2.38 12.72
N SER A 43 10.88 3.67 12.55
CA SER A 43 11.02 4.36 11.27
C SER A 43 12.47 4.38 10.79
N ALA A 44 13.42 4.66 11.67
CA ALA A 44 14.85 4.63 11.36
C ALA A 44 15.31 3.21 11.01
N GLN A 45 14.93 2.20 11.80
CA GLN A 45 15.23 0.80 11.50
C GLN A 45 14.69 0.33 10.15
N ALA A 46 13.48 0.80 9.78
CA ALA A 46 12.89 0.48 8.48
C ALA A 46 13.69 1.10 7.34
N ILE A 47 14.13 2.35 7.46
CA ILE A 47 14.98 3.01 6.47
C ILE A 47 16.33 2.32 6.34
N ASP A 48 16.97 1.92 7.44
CA ASP A 48 18.18 1.09 7.40
C ASP A 48 17.95 -0.25 6.69
N GLY A 49 16.76 -0.83 6.88
CA GLY A 49 16.34 -2.04 6.17
C GLY A 49 16.24 -1.83 4.67
N ILE A 50 15.63 -0.72 4.24
CA ILE A 50 15.54 -0.31 2.83
C ILE A 50 16.94 -0.13 2.25
N ASP A 51 17.82 0.58 2.96
CA ASP A 51 19.18 0.84 2.49
C ASP A 51 19.97 -0.46 2.27
N ARG A 52 19.91 -1.39 3.22
CA ARG A 52 20.54 -2.73 3.05
C ARG A 52 19.98 -3.50 1.86
N GLN A 53 18.64 -3.43 1.65
CA GLN A 53 18.01 -4.11 0.52
C GLN A 53 18.46 -3.52 -0.81
N LEU A 54 18.49 -2.18 -0.91
CA LEU A 54 18.97 -1.49 -2.12
C LEU A 54 20.46 -1.74 -2.35
N GLY A 55 21.28 -1.83 -1.29
CA GLY A 55 22.68 -2.20 -1.36
C GLY A 55 22.90 -3.56 -2.05
N ARG A 56 22.09 -4.57 -1.69
CA ARG A 56 22.13 -5.89 -2.35
C ARG A 56 21.73 -5.83 -3.83
N LEU A 57 20.89 -4.87 -4.23
CA LEU A 57 20.56 -4.68 -5.64
C LEU A 57 21.71 -4.03 -6.40
N VAL A 58 22.44 -3.11 -5.77
CA VAL A 58 23.67 -2.52 -6.33
C VAL A 58 24.73 -3.59 -6.54
N GLU A 59 25.01 -4.44 -5.54
CA GLU A 59 25.95 -5.57 -5.64
C GLU A 59 25.61 -6.53 -6.79
N LYS A 60 24.31 -6.69 -7.08
CA LYS A 60 23.81 -7.51 -8.19
C LYS A 60 23.69 -6.77 -9.53
N ASN A 61 24.18 -5.54 -9.62
CA ASN A 61 24.08 -4.67 -10.80
C ASN A 61 22.63 -4.46 -11.29
N LYS A 62 21.63 -4.48 -10.37
CA LYS A 62 20.22 -4.23 -10.65
C LYS A 62 19.79 -2.81 -10.31
N LEU A 63 20.66 -2.04 -9.64
CA LEU A 63 20.45 -0.65 -9.26
C LEU A 63 21.82 0.05 -9.26
N SER A 64 21.88 1.33 -9.64
CA SER A 64 23.11 2.11 -9.50
C SER A 64 23.32 2.61 -8.07
N ALA A 65 24.56 2.88 -7.68
CA ALA A 65 24.90 3.43 -6.37
C ALA A 65 24.27 4.83 -6.18
N GLU A 66 24.23 5.62 -7.24
CA GLU A 66 23.63 6.97 -7.26
C GLU A 66 22.12 6.90 -7.03
N ALA A 67 21.42 5.95 -7.69
CA ALA A 67 19.98 5.77 -7.52
C ALA A 67 19.64 5.31 -6.09
N ARG A 68 20.46 4.43 -5.49
CA ARG A 68 20.36 4.07 -4.07
C ARG A 68 20.52 5.29 -3.17
N ALA A 69 21.62 6.04 -3.32
CA ALA A 69 21.91 7.22 -2.51
C ALA A 69 20.80 8.26 -2.61
N ALA A 70 20.32 8.53 -3.83
CA ALA A 70 19.23 9.46 -4.08
C ALA A 70 17.91 9.00 -3.44
N THR A 71 17.62 7.70 -3.41
CA THR A 71 16.42 7.15 -2.75
C THR A 71 16.49 7.34 -1.24
N ILE A 72 17.62 6.97 -0.63
CA ILE A 72 17.81 7.08 0.83
C ILE A 72 17.78 8.54 1.29
N ALA A 73 18.39 9.44 0.52
CA ALA A 73 18.38 10.88 0.83
C ALA A 73 16.98 11.52 0.89
N ARG A 74 15.97 10.89 0.28
CA ARG A 74 14.57 11.35 0.32
C ARG A 74 13.77 10.78 1.49
N LEU A 75 14.27 9.74 2.17
CA LEU A 75 13.60 9.10 3.29
C LEU A 75 14.00 9.77 4.61
N GLN A 76 13.01 10.28 5.32
CA GLN A 76 13.19 10.92 6.62
C GLN A 76 12.40 10.15 7.69
N PRO A 77 13.07 9.56 8.70
CA PRO A 77 12.37 9.03 9.85
C PRO A 77 11.87 10.20 10.70
N VAL A 78 10.65 10.13 11.18
CA VAL A 78 10.08 11.12 12.10
C VAL A 78 9.49 10.42 13.33
N GLU A 79 9.66 11.04 14.51
CA GLU A 79 9.26 10.45 15.80
C GLU A 79 7.93 11.03 16.31
N ALA A 80 7.42 12.10 15.69
CA ALA A 80 6.18 12.74 16.06
C ALA A 80 5.24 12.86 14.86
N ILE A 81 3.96 12.58 15.06
CA ILE A 81 2.94 12.62 13.98
C ILE A 81 2.75 14.05 13.47
N GLU A 82 3.00 15.05 14.32
CA GLU A 82 2.93 16.48 14.00
C GLU A 82 3.87 16.87 12.86
N ALA A 83 4.97 16.14 12.69
CA ALA A 83 5.89 16.34 11.57
C ALA A 83 5.25 16.06 10.21
N LEU A 84 4.09 15.39 10.16
CA LEU A 84 3.37 15.04 8.94
C LEU A 84 2.44 16.16 8.45
N ALA A 85 2.24 17.24 9.20
CA ALA A 85 1.25 18.30 8.94
C ALA A 85 1.34 18.92 7.54
N ASN A 86 2.52 18.97 6.93
CA ASN A 86 2.75 19.54 5.61
C ASN A 86 2.79 18.48 4.47
N ALA A 87 2.33 17.25 4.74
CA ALA A 87 2.23 16.24 3.71
C ALA A 87 1.07 16.55 2.74
N SER A 88 1.31 16.30 1.45
CA SER A 88 0.27 16.38 0.42
C SER A 88 -0.50 15.05 0.27
N LEU A 89 0.15 13.96 0.63
CA LEU A 89 -0.41 12.61 0.65
C LEU A 89 0.06 11.89 1.90
N VAL A 90 -0.86 11.34 2.67
CA VAL A 90 -0.57 10.43 3.78
C VAL A 90 -1.07 9.04 3.41
N ILE A 91 -0.23 8.03 3.50
CA ILE A 91 -0.59 6.62 3.28
C ILE A 91 -0.42 5.87 4.60
N GLU A 92 -1.51 5.42 5.20
CA GLU A 92 -1.43 4.59 6.39
C GLU A 92 -1.32 3.11 6.02
N ALA A 93 -0.43 2.41 6.70
CA ALA A 93 -0.17 0.97 6.57
C ALA A 93 0.02 0.33 7.97
N ILE A 94 -0.88 0.69 8.90
CA ILE A 94 -0.91 0.21 10.29
C ILE A 94 -1.76 -1.06 10.42
N VAL A 95 -1.97 -1.50 11.67
CA VAL A 95 -2.78 -2.70 11.97
C VAL A 95 -4.17 -2.64 11.32
N GLU A 96 -4.67 -3.78 10.86
CA GLU A 96 -5.95 -3.91 10.16
C GLU A 96 -7.11 -3.92 11.19
N ASN A 97 -7.34 -2.77 11.81
CA ASN A 97 -8.40 -2.54 12.78
C ASN A 97 -9.13 -1.24 12.46
N LEU A 98 -10.45 -1.32 12.28
CA LEU A 98 -11.29 -0.21 11.84
C LEU A 98 -11.21 0.99 12.79
N GLU A 99 -11.34 0.76 14.09
CA GLU A 99 -11.38 1.86 15.07
C GLU A 99 -10.03 2.52 15.23
N VAL A 100 -8.93 1.75 15.18
CA VAL A 100 -7.57 2.30 15.21
C VAL A 100 -7.32 3.19 13.99
N LYS A 101 -7.67 2.70 12.79
CA LYS A 101 -7.50 3.48 11.56
C LYS A 101 -8.41 4.72 11.53
N ARG A 102 -9.66 4.62 12.01
CA ARG A 102 -10.56 5.79 12.13
C ARG A 102 -10.02 6.83 13.11
N GLY A 103 -9.49 6.38 14.24
CA GLY A 103 -8.84 7.27 15.21
C GLY A 103 -7.68 8.03 14.58
N LEU A 104 -6.81 7.33 13.87
CA LEU A 104 -5.70 7.92 13.13
C LEU A 104 -6.19 8.92 12.06
N LEU A 105 -7.18 8.54 11.25
CA LEU A 105 -7.70 9.43 10.20
C LEU A 105 -8.30 10.72 10.76
N ARG A 106 -8.99 10.68 11.92
CA ARG A 106 -9.48 11.89 12.62
C ARG A 106 -8.32 12.77 13.08
N GLN A 107 -7.25 12.16 13.64
CA GLN A 107 -6.06 12.92 14.04
C GLN A 107 -5.38 13.58 12.83
N LEU A 108 -5.25 12.86 11.73
CA LEU A 108 -4.68 13.39 10.49
C LEU A 108 -5.55 14.47 9.86
N GLU A 109 -6.88 14.34 9.94
CA GLU A 109 -7.80 15.36 9.46
C GLU A 109 -7.63 16.70 10.18
N ALA A 110 -7.39 16.65 11.50
CA ALA A 110 -7.14 17.83 12.29
C ALA A 110 -5.73 18.42 12.10
N LEU A 111 -4.77 17.58 11.70
CA LEU A 111 -3.36 17.94 11.58
C LEU A 111 -2.98 18.46 10.20
N CYS A 112 -3.42 17.78 9.14
CA CYS A 112 -3.02 18.06 7.77
C CYS A 112 -3.94 19.09 7.11
N SER A 113 -3.43 19.77 6.07
CA SER A 113 -4.24 20.69 5.28
C SER A 113 -5.48 20.01 4.67
N ALA A 114 -6.51 20.79 4.32
CA ALA A 114 -7.72 20.26 3.70
C ALA A 114 -7.45 19.57 2.35
N ASP A 115 -6.41 20.01 1.64
CA ASP A 115 -6.00 19.47 0.34
C ASP A 115 -5.17 18.17 0.45
N CYS A 116 -4.76 17.78 1.67
CA CYS A 116 -4.00 16.56 1.88
C CYS A 116 -4.88 15.33 1.64
N ILE A 117 -4.44 14.45 0.76
CA ILE A 117 -5.12 13.16 0.51
C ILE A 117 -4.76 12.19 1.64
N LEU A 118 -5.77 11.55 2.21
CA LEU A 118 -5.62 10.53 3.25
C LEU A 118 -5.86 9.15 2.63
N ALA A 119 -4.80 8.41 2.38
CA ALA A 119 -4.89 7.10 1.77
C ALA A 119 -4.74 5.97 2.80
N SER A 120 -5.50 4.89 2.62
CA SER A 120 -5.37 3.68 3.42
C SER A 120 -4.87 2.52 2.57
N ASN A 121 -3.86 1.80 3.08
CA ASN A 121 -3.39 0.55 2.47
C ASN A 121 -4.17 -0.68 2.99
N THR A 122 -5.36 -0.49 3.54
CA THR A 122 -6.21 -1.62 3.96
C THR A 122 -6.44 -2.60 2.81
N SER A 123 -6.50 -3.89 3.14
CA SER A 123 -6.82 -4.95 2.17
C SER A 123 -8.29 -5.39 2.22
N SER A 124 -9.04 -5.00 3.26
CA SER A 124 -10.35 -5.57 3.53
C SER A 124 -11.36 -4.59 4.15
N LEU A 125 -10.89 -3.55 4.85
CA LEU A 125 -11.78 -2.61 5.51
C LEU A 125 -12.45 -1.68 4.50
N SER A 126 -13.72 -1.38 4.74
CA SER A 126 -14.49 -0.46 3.90
C SER A 126 -13.93 0.96 3.99
N ILE A 127 -13.53 1.53 2.86
CA ILE A 127 -13.10 2.94 2.77
C ILE A 127 -14.23 3.87 3.21
N THR A 128 -15.48 3.54 2.86
CA THR A 128 -16.66 4.26 3.34
C THR A 128 -16.74 4.28 4.86
N SER A 129 -16.48 3.13 5.51
CA SER A 129 -16.49 3.03 6.97
C SER A 129 -15.30 3.77 7.60
N LEU A 130 -14.14 3.75 6.97
CA LEU A 130 -12.97 4.51 7.42
C LEU A 130 -13.21 6.02 7.38
N ALA A 131 -13.88 6.51 6.33
CA ALA A 131 -14.20 7.93 6.15
C ALA A 131 -15.38 8.42 7.01
N ALA A 132 -16.15 7.50 7.61
CA ALA A 132 -17.34 7.86 8.37
C ALA A 132 -17.02 8.71 9.60
N GLY A 133 -17.71 9.83 9.73
CA GLY A 133 -17.55 10.77 10.85
C GLY A 133 -16.39 11.76 10.71
N LEU A 134 -15.71 11.79 9.57
CA LEU A 134 -14.81 12.87 9.20
C LEU A 134 -15.59 14.08 8.66
N GLN A 135 -15.01 15.26 8.76
CA GLN A 135 -15.61 16.50 8.21
C GLN A 135 -15.43 16.55 6.67
N HIS A 136 -14.31 16.03 6.18
CA HIS A 136 -13.97 16.00 4.77
C HIS A 136 -13.74 14.55 4.27
N PRO A 137 -14.78 13.69 4.27
CA PRO A 137 -14.65 12.28 3.93
C PRO A 137 -14.22 12.04 2.48
N GLY A 138 -14.41 13.05 1.61
CA GLY A 138 -14.04 12.96 0.18
C GLY A 138 -12.57 12.74 -0.07
N ARG A 139 -11.70 13.17 0.85
CA ARG A 139 -10.24 12.99 0.72
C ARG A 139 -9.70 11.63 1.19
N VAL A 140 -10.59 10.74 1.65
CA VAL A 140 -10.21 9.39 2.06
C VAL A 140 -10.38 8.41 0.91
N ILE A 141 -9.28 7.78 0.50
CA ILE A 141 -9.21 6.88 -0.64
C ILE A 141 -8.36 5.67 -0.25
N GLY A 142 -8.72 4.46 -0.70
CA GLY A 142 -7.86 3.30 -0.57
C GLY A 142 -6.74 3.34 -1.61
N MET A 143 -5.51 3.08 -1.18
CA MET A 143 -4.36 2.88 -2.05
C MET A 143 -3.70 1.56 -1.65
N HIS A 144 -4.26 0.47 -2.16
CA HIS A 144 -3.93 -0.88 -1.74
C HIS A 144 -2.77 -1.44 -2.56
N PHE A 145 -1.62 -1.54 -1.91
CA PHE A 145 -0.42 -2.18 -2.45
C PHE A 145 -0.38 -3.66 -2.07
N PHE A 146 0.31 -4.44 -2.88
CA PHE A 146 0.54 -5.87 -2.65
C PHE A 146 1.97 -6.12 -2.14
N ASN A 147 2.11 -7.09 -1.25
CA ASN A 147 3.41 -7.44 -0.67
C ASN A 147 4.25 -8.32 -1.61
N PRO A 148 5.51 -7.99 -1.89
CA PRO A 148 6.26 -6.78 -1.46
C PRO A 148 5.95 -5.57 -2.35
N ALA A 149 5.64 -4.41 -1.76
CA ALA A 149 5.22 -3.22 -2.49
C ALA A 149 6.24 -2.76 -3.58
N PRO A 150 7.57 -2.83 -3.40
CA PRO A 150 8.51 -2.47 -4.45
C PRO A 150 8.46 -3.39 -5.69
N LEU A 151 8.10 -4.67 -5.51
CA LEU A 151 8.14 -5.67 -6.59
C LEU A 151 6.79 -5.83 -7.30
N MET A 152 5.70 -5.73 -6.56
CA MET A 152 4.36 -5.91 -7.10
C MET A 152 3.94 -4.68 -7.92
N ALA A 153 3.59 -4.90 -9.17
CA ALA A 153 3.20 -3.81 -10.07
C ALA A 153 1.81 -3.26 -9.76
N LEU A 154 0.88 -4.12 -9.39
CA LEU A 154 -0.53 -3.76 -9.21
C LEU A 154 -0.76 -2.91 -7.96
N VAL A 155 -1.61 -1.88 -8.10
CA VAL A 155 -2.14 -1.07 -6.99
C VAL A 155 -3.64 -0.87 -7.23
N GLU A 156 -4.48 -1.13 -6.24
CA GLU A 156 -5.90 -0.83 -6.31
C GLU A 156 -6.18 0.55 -5.71
N ILE A 157 -6.79 1.44 -6.49
CA ILE A 157 -7.30 2.74 -6.03
C ILE A 157 -8.77 2.54 -5.70
N VAL A 158 -9.07 2.54 -4.41
CA VAL A 158 -10.36 2.12 -3.87
C VAL A 158 -11.18 3.33 -3.45
N SER A 159 -12.29 3.57 -4.15
CA SER A 159 -13.21 4.65 -3.82
C SER A 159 -14.31 4.19 -2.88
N GLY A 160 -14.47 4.87 -1.74
CA GLY A 160 -15.66 4.80 -0.89
C GLY A 160 -16.83 5.61 -1.47
N LEU A 161 -17.96 5.60 -0.78
CA LEU A 161 -19.16 6.34 -1.24
C LEU A 161 -18.93 7.85 -1.29
N ALA A 162 -18.16 8.40 -0.38
CA ALA A 162 -17.87 9.83 -0.29
C ALA A 162 -16.57 10.23 -1.00
N SER A 163 -15.74 9.29 -1.45
CA SER A 163 -14.43 9.59 -2.06
C SER A 163 -14.58 10.49 -3.27
N ASP A 164 -13.79 11.56 -3.30
CA ASP A 164 -13.75 12.49 -4.42
C ASP A 164 -13.11 11.82 -5.65
N ARG A 165 -13.76 11.95 -6.81
CA ARG A 165 -13.33 11.30 -8.05
C ARG A 165 -12.03 11.89 -8.60
N ASP A 166 -11.86 13.21 -8.49
CA ASP A 166 -10.67 13.88 -9.00
C ASP A 166 -9.45 13.54 -8.16
N LEU A 167 -9.62 13.40 -6.84
CA LEU A 167 -8.56 12.94 -5.95
C LEU A 167 -8.20 11.48 -6.22
N ALA A 168 -9.19 10.61 -6.45
CA ALA A 168 -8.95 9.21 -6.82
C ALA A 168 -8.21 9.10 -8.16
N GLU A 169 -8.56 9.92 -9.16
CA GLU A 169 -7.83 10.00 -10.43
C GLU A 169 -6.40 10.52 -10.21
N GLY A 170 -6.22 11.53 -9.37
CA GLY A 170 -4.89 12.03 -9.01
C GLY A 170 -3.99 10.95 -8.38
N LEU A 171 -4.54 10.11 -7.50
CA LEU A 171 -3.82 8.96 -6.93
C LEU A 171 -3.55 7.87 -7.97
N TYR A 172 -4.48 7.63 -8.88
CA TYR A 172 -4.27 6.72 -10.00
C TYR A 172 -3.07 7.15 -10.85
N GLU A 173 -3.04 8.40 -11.28
CA GLU A 173 -1.93 8.95 -12.06
C GLU A 173 -0.63 8.99 -11.24
N THR A 174 -0.71 9.24 -9.94
CA THR A 174 0.46 9.17 -9.04
C THR A 174 1.04 7.76 -8.97
N ALA A 175 0.20 6.74 -8.81
CA ALA A 175 0.65 5.35 -8.82
C ALA A 175 1.28 4.96 -10.16
N ARG A 176 0.73 5.43 -11.29
CA ARG A 176 1.36 5.25 -12.62
C ARG A 176 2.74 5.91 -12.70
N ALA A 177 2.85 7.15 -12.22
CA ALA A 177 4.12 7.86 -12.17
C ALA A 177 5.16 7.15 -11.28
N TRP A 178 4.71 6.40 -10.28
CA TRP A 178 5.55 5.53 -9.44
C TRP A 178 5.92 4.18 -10.10
N GLY A 179 5.60 4.00 -11.38
CA GLY A 179 5.88 2.79 -12.13
C GLY A 179 4.96 1.61 -11.78
N LYS A 180 3.80 1.89 -11.15
CA LYS A 180 2.79 0.89 -10.85
C LYS A 180 1.76 0.76 -11.97
N GLN A 181 0.96 -0.30 -11.90
CA GLN A 181 -0.21 -0.53 -12.74
C GLN A 181 -1.46 -0.38 -11.87
N PRO A 182 -1.99 0.84 -11.71
CA PRO A 182 -3.16 1.06 -10.90
C PRO A 182 -4.43 0.61 -11.59
N VAL A 183 -5.42 0.23 -10.78
CA VAL A 183 -6.78 -0.05 -11.22
C VAL A 183 -7.78 0.62 -10.29
N HIS A 184 -8.82 1.24 -10.84
CA HIS A 184 -9.91 1.75 -10.03
C HIS A 184 -10.82 0.64 -9.55
N THR A 185 -11.21 0.69 -8.29
CA THR A 185 -12.22 -0.22 -7.74
C THR A 185 -13.12 0.50 -6.73
N ARG A 186 -14.28 -0.07 -6.49
CA ARG A 186 -15.19 0.39 -5.42
C ARG A 186 -14.83 -0.29 -4.11
N SER A 187 -15.15 0.36 -3.00
CA SER A 187 -15.01 -0.20 -1.66
C SER A 187 -16.03 -1.31 -1.41
N THR A 188 -15.80 -2.45 -2.04
CA THR A 188 -16.57 -3.70 -1.85
C THR A 188 -15.68 -4.74 -1.15
N PRO A 189 -16.24 -5.74 -0.44
CA PRO A 189 -15.45 -6.76 0.24
C PRO A 189 -14.44 -7.45 -0.66
N GLY A 190 -13.15 -7.38 -0.28
CA GLY A 190 -12.04 -7.99 -1.03
C GLY A 190 -11.62 -7.24 -2.30
N PHE A 191 -12.19 -6.06 -2.56
CA PHE A 191 -11.92 -5.22 -3.73
C PHE A 191 -11.98 -6.03 -5.05
N ILE A 192 -10.92 -6.06 -5.85
CA ILE A 192 -10.85 -6.91 -7.06
C ILE A 192 -10.04 -8.17 -6.76
N VAL A 193 -8.76 -8.02 -6.38
CA VAL A 193 -7.82 -9.15 -6.30
C VAL A 193 -8.25 -10.19 -5.28
N ASN A 194 -8.50 -9.76 -4.03
CA ASN A 194 -8.91 -10.71 -2.99
C ASN A 194 -10.27 -11.37 -3.32
N ARG A 195 -11.18 -10.63 -3.95
CA ARG A 195 -12.49 -11.16 -4.34
C ARG A 195 -12.38 -12.20 -5.45
N VAL A 196 -11.44 -12.04 -6.39
CA VAL A 196 -11.20 -13.00 -7.48
C VAL A 196 -10.37 -14.19 -7.00
N ALA A 197 -9.33 -13.94 -6.17
CA ALA A 197 -8.42 -14.99 -5.73
C ALA A 197 -9.04 -15.93 -4.67
N ARG A 198 -9.91 -15.44 -3.79
CA ARG A 198 -10.48 -16.25 -2.70
C ARG A 198 -11.27 -17.47 -3.15
N PRO A 199 -12.12 -17.41 -4.19
CA PRO A 199 -12.81 -18.60 -4.71
C PRO A 199 -11.86 -19.72 -5.16
N PHE A 200 -10.68 -19.38 -5.70
CA PHE A 200 -9.66 -20.34 -6.09
C PHE A 200 -9.20 -21.20 -4.91
N TYR A 201 -8.87 -20.58 -3.79
CA TYR A 201 -8.48 -21.31 -2.57
C TYR A 201 -9.67 -22.02 -1.92
N ALA A 202 -10.83 -21.37 -1.86
CA ALA A 202 -12.02 -21.92 -1.21
C ALA A 202 -12.52 -23.18 -1.93
N GLU A 203 -12.50 -23.19 -3.26
CA GLU A 203 -12.95 -24.34 -4.04
C GLU A 203 -11.97 -25.52 -3.91
N SER A 204 -10.68 -25.24 -3.92
CA SER A 204 -9.66 -26.27 -3.69
C SER A 204 -9.79 -26.92 -2.31
N LEU A 205 -10.10 -26.11 -1.26
CA LEU A 205 -10.37 -26.64 0.08
C LEU A 205 -11.64 -27.51 0.13
N ARG A 206 -12.70 -27.16 -0.63
CA ARG A 206 -13.90 -27.99 -0.72
C ARG A 206 -13.59 -29.33 -1.37
N LEU A 207 -12.88 -29.36 -2.49
CA LEU A 207 -12.47 -30.60 -3.14
C LEU A 207 -11.65 -31.51 -2.23
N LEU A 208 -10.77 -30.90 -1.41
CA LEU A 208 -10.02 -31.63 -0.40
C LEU A 208 -10.94 -32.23 0.68
N GLN A 209 -11.89 -31.45 1.20
CA GLN A 209 -12.87 -31.89 2.20
C GLN A 209 -13.79 -33.01 1.67
N GLU A 210 -14.16 -32.94 0.42
CA GLU A 210 -14.98 -33.96 -0.26
C GLU A 210 -14.20 -35.24 -0.58
N GLY A 211 -12.87 -35.24 -0.36
CA GLY A 211 -12.00 -36.37 -0.70
C GLY A 211 -11.82 -36.60 -2.18
N ALA A 212 -12.10 -35.58 -3.02
CA ALA A 212 -11.98 -35.69 -4.47
C ALA A 212 -10.53 -35.87 -4.92
N ALA A 213 -9.57 -35.25 -4.22
CA ALA A 213 -8.14 -35.40 -4.44
C ALA A 213 -7.37 -34.95 -3.17
N ASP A 214 -6.11 -35.37 -3.05
CA ASP A 214 -5.19 -34.84 -2.04
C ASP A 214 -4.55 -33.49 -2.48
N CYS A 215 -3.88 -32.80 -1.55
CA CYS A 215 -3.24 -31.50 -1.81
C CYS A 215 -2.25 -31.57 -2.98
N ALA A 216 -1.42 -32.62 -3.04
CA ALA A 216 -0.38 -32.74 -4.07
C ALA A 216 -1.00 -32.89 -5.48
N THR A 217 -2.08 -33.65 -5.58
CA THR A 217 -2.83 -33.83 -6.82
C THR A 217 -3.52 -32.54 -7.25
N LEU A 218 -4.19 -31.82 -6.32
CA LEU A 218 -4.82 -30.53 -6.61
C LEU A 218 -3.78 -29.51 -7.08
N ASP A 219 -2.64 -29.41 -6.41
CA ASP A 219 -1.56 -28.51 -6.78
C ASP A 219 -0.98 -28.83 -8.16
N ALA A 220 -0.74 -30.09 -8.46
CA ALA A 220 -0.26 -30.52 -9.77
C ALA A 220 -1.26 -30.21 -10.88
N LEU A 221 -2.54 -30.53 -10.69
CA LEU A 221 -3.60 -30.22 -11.66
C LEU A 221 -3.69 -28.74 -11.96
N MET A 222 -3.62 -27.89 -10.93
CA MET A 222 -3.73 -26.44 -11.12
C MET A 222 -2.51 -25.86 -11.81
N ARG A 223 -1.30 -26.34 -11.52
CA ARG A 223 -0.09 -25.88 -12.22
C ARG A 223 0.02 -26.42 -13.62
N ASP A 224 -0.11 -27.74 -13.76
CA ASP A 224 0.30 -28.43 -14.99
C ASP A 224 -0.82 -28.44 -16.06
N ALA A 225 -2.08 -28.59 -15.64
CA ALA A 225 -3.23 -28.53 -16.52
C ALA A 225 -3.92 -27.15 -16.53
N GLY A 226 -4.02 -26.49 -15.37
CA GLY A 226 -4.66 -25.17 -15.23
C GLY A 226 -3.75 -24.01 -15.64
N GLY A 227 -2.44 -24.20 -15.74
CA GLY A 227 -1.49 -23.17 -16.13
C GLY A 227 -1.25 -22.08 -15.06
N PHE A 228 -1.65 -22.31 -13.81
CA PHE A 228 -1.44 -21.35 -12.72
C PHE A 228 0.00 -21.39 -12.24
N ARG A 229 0.59 -20.23 -12.00
CA ARG A 229 1.97 -20.11 -11.48
C ARG A 229 2.10 -20.56 -10.02
N MET A 230 1.02 -20.41 -9.25
CA MET A 230 0.95 -20.77 -7.83
C MET A 230 -0.10 -21.86 -7.66
N ALA A 231 0.18 -22.80 -6.78
CA ALA A 231 -0.75 -23.85 -6.39
C ALA A 231 -1.67 -23.37 -5.26
N PRO A 232 -2.86 -23.99 -5.07
CA PRO A 232 -3.82 -23.60 -4.04
C PRO A 232 -3.32 -23.77 -2.61
N SER A 233 -2.36 -24.67 -2.35
CA SER A 233 -1.83 -24.93 -1.01
C SER A 233 -0.55 -24.18 -0.67
N ASN A 234 -0.03 -23.35 -1.59
CA ASN A 234 1.21 -22.57 -1.41
C ASN A 234 0.94 -21.16 -0.92
#